data_3dc096c8337e8b358fad7c0651fb7be4
#
_entry.id   3dc096c8337e8b358fad7c0651fb7be4
#
_cell.length_a   1.000
_cell.length_b   1.000
_cell.length_c   1.000
_cell.angle_alpha   90.00
_cell.angle_beta   90.00
_cell.angle_gamma   90.00
#
_symmetry.space_group_name_H-M   'P 1'
#
loop_
_entity.id
_entity.type
_entity.pdbx_description
1 polymer ?
#
loop_
_entity_poly.entity_id
_entity_poly.type
_entity_poly.pdbx_seq_one_letter_code
_entity_poly.pdbx_strand_id
1 'polypeptide(L)'
;VSVEEGLAIAEELFQILNQRGDGIGLAANQVGIDAQVAVVNVTEPLVLINPKYIKKEVEIMYGEGCLSYPNQAIRTKRYRDVVIKTAQSESGWYFSGAEIPADESRGSWEVERKKKDSDLRLLESVCIQHEIDHLNGITIHDREIKLEPTKVEKKVGRNDPCPCGSGKKHKKCCL
;
A
#
# COMPACT_ATOMS: atom_id res chain seq x y z
N VAL A 1 17.98 -6.30 -17.13
CA VAL A 1 17.90 -7.63 -17.75
C VAL A 1 17.08 -7.58 -19.02
N SER A 2 17.28 -8.51 -19.95
CA SER A 2 16.42 -8.71 -21.13
C SER A 2 15.04 -9.24 -20.70
N VAL A 3 14.06 -9.22 -21.63
CA VAL A 3 12.72 -9.77 -21.34
C VAL A 3 12.80 -11.28 -21.11
N GLU A 4 13.60 -12.01 -21.88
CA GLU A 4 13.78 -13.46 -21.76
C GLU A 4 14.38 -13.85 -20.40
N GLU A 5 15.48 -13.21 -20.02
CA GLU A 5 16.08 -13.40 -18.68
C GLU A 5 15.11 -13.04 -17.56
N GLY A 6 14.38 -11.92 -17.72
CA GLY A 6 13.40 -11.48 -16.73
C GLY A 6 12.24 -12.44 -16.54
N LEU A 7 11.76 -13.08 -17.63
CA LEU A 7 10.71 -14.11 -17.55
C LEU A 7 11.20 -15.38 -16.85
N ALA A 8 12.45 -15.81 -17.11
CA ALA A 8 13.03 -16.96 -16.41
C ALA A 8 13.15 -16.70 -14.89
N ILE A 9 13.62 -15.51 -14.51
CA ILE A 9 13.67 -15.10 -13.09
C ILE A 9 12.26 -15.06 -12.48
N ALA A 10 11.29 -14.51 -13.21
CA ALA A 10 9.91 -14.41 -12.72
C ALA A 10 9.28 -15.78 -12.44
N GLU A 11 9.59 -16.79 -13.26
CA GLU A 11 9.13 -18.17 -13.01
C GLU A 11 9.68 -18.72 -11.68
N GLU A 12 10.97 -18.49 -11.40
CA GLU A 12 11.57 -18.86 -10.11
C GLU A 12 10.91 -18.12 -8.94
N LEU A 13 10.66 -16.82 -9.09
CA LEU A 13 9.99 -16.02 -8.06
C LEU A 13 8.56 -16.51 -7.79
N PHE A 14 7.80 -16.88 -8.81
CA PHE A 14 6.47 -17.47 -8.62
C PHE A 14 6.52 -18.83 -7.93
N GLN A 15 7.52 -19.66 -8.23
CA GLN A 15 7.69 -20.95 -7.53
C GLN A 15 7.96 -20.72 -6.03
N ILE A 16 8.84 -19.77 -5.68
CA ILE A 16 9.13 -19.41 -4.28
C ILE A 16 7.85 -18.86 -3.60
N LEU A 17 7.15 -17.93 -4.25
CA LEU A 17 5.93 -17.32 -3.72
C LEU A 17 4.85 -18.37 -3.45
N ASN A 18 4.63 -19.30 -4.38
CA ASN A 18 3.67 -20.39 -4.24
C ASN A 18 4.04 -21.39 -3.14
N GLN A 19 5.34 -21.70 -2.96
CA GLN A 19 5.80 -22.58 -1.88
C GLN A 19 5.59 -21.95 -0.50
N ARG A 20 5.74 -20.65 -0.38
CA ARG A 20 5.47 -19.92 0.86
C ARG A 20 3.98 -19.90 1.20
N GLY A 21 3.14 -19.60 0.24
CA GLY A 21 1.68 -19.55 0.36
C GLY A 21 1.11 -18.39 1.20
N ASP A 22 1.98 -17.48 1.69
CA ASP A 22 1.61 -16.36 2.56
C ASP A 22 1.86 -14.98 1.91
N GLY A 23 2.37 -14.95 0.68
CA GLY A 23 2.73 -13.73 -0.05
C GLY A 23 1.91 -13.51 -1.31
N ILE A 24 1.78 -12.25 -1.71
CA ILE A 24 1.11 -11.81 -2.95
C ILE A 24 2.05 -11.10 -3.92
N GLY A 25 3.30 -10.85 -3.52
CA GLY A 25 4.35 -10.27 -4.33
C GLY A 25 5.73 -10.67 -3.85
N LEU A 26 6.71 -10.62 -4.75
CA LEU A 26 8.11 -10.93 -4.45
C LEU A 26 9.03 -10.25 -5.47
N ALA A 27 10.05 -9.56 -4.98
CA ALA A 27 11.10 -8.95 -5.80
C ALA A 27 12.38 -9.80 -5.81
N ALA A 28 13.10 -9.80 -6.93
CA ALA A 28 14.29 -10.62 -7.15
C ALA A 28 15.38 -10.39 -6.09
N ASN A 29 15.60 -9.15 -5.68
CA ASN A 29 16.61 -8.82 -4.68
C ASN A 29 16.28 -9.35 -3.26
N GLN A 30 15.00 -9.65 -2.94
CA GLN A 30 14.62 -10.27 -1.67
C GLN A 30 15.11 -11.72 -1.55
N VAL A 31 15.39 -12.37 -2.69
CA VAL A 31 15.92 -13.74 -2.75
C VAL A 31 17.37 -13.79 -3.23
N GLY A 32 18.05 -12.64 -3.25
CA GLY A 32 19.48 -12.54 -3.58
C GLY A 32 19.80 -12.52 -5.08
N ILE A 33 18.80 -12.34 -5.94
CA ILE A 33 18.98 -12.17 -7.39
C ILE A 33 19.13 -10.69 -7.70
N ASP A 34 20.28 -10.29 -8.24
CA ASP A 34 20.56 -8.90 -8.67
C ASP A 34 19.92 -8.60 -10.03
N ALA A 35 18.61 -8.42 -10.03
CA ALA A 35 17.83 -8.13 -11.24
C ALA A 35 16.63 -7.23 -10.92
N GLN A 36 16.30 -6.36 -11.85
CA GLN A 36 15.11 -5.50 -11.77
C GLN A 36 13.85 -6.28 -12.22
N VAL A 37 13.52 -7.34 -11.48
CA VAL A 37 12.38 -8.23 -11.75
C VAL A 37 11.57 -8.43 -10.48
N ALA A 38 10.26 -8.34 -10.58
CA ALA A 38 9.34 -8.67 -9.50
C ALA A 38 8.08 -9.36 -10.04
N VAL A 39 7.40 -10.08 -9.17
CA VAL A 39 6.13 -10.72 -9.46
C VAL A 39 5.06 -10.26 -8.48
N VAL A 40 3.82 -10.16 -8.96
CA VAL A 40 2.63 -9.82 -8.18
C VAL A 40 1.53 -10.81 -8.56
N ASN A 41 0.80 -11.30 -7.56
CA ASN A 41 -0.29 -12.25 -7.75
C ASN A 41 -1.49 -11.86 -6.88
N VAL A 42 -2.23 -10.85 -7.30
CA VAL A 42 -3.42 -10.34 -6.61
C VAL A 42 -4.68 -10.63 -7.41
N THR A 43 -4.87 -9.98 -8.54
CA THR A 43 -6.00 -10.26 -9.46
C THR A 43 -5.64 -11.33 -10.46
N GLU A 44 -4.49 -11.19 -11.10
CA GLU A 44 -3.89 -12.14 -12.03
C GLU A 44 -2.36 -12.13 -11.85
N PRO A 45 -1.66 -13.23 -12.19
CA PRO A 45 -0.21 -13.24 -12.15
C PRO A 45 0.40 -12.17 -13.06
N LEU A 46 1.19 -11.27 -12.50
CA LEU A 46 1.81 -10.15 -13.17
C LEU A 46 3.34 -10.22 -13.02
N VAL A 47 4.06 -10.01 -14.10
CA VAL A 47 5.51 -9.93 -14.14
C VAL A 47 5.95 -8.50 -14.43
N LEU A 48 6.83 -7.96 -13.59
CA LEU A 48 7.41 -6.63 -13.72
C LEU A 48 8.90 -6.75 -14.08
N ILE A 49 9.29 -6.44 -15.32
CA ILE A 49 10.68 -6.46 -15.78
C ILE A 49 11.14 -5.03 -16.05
N ASN A 50 12.19 -4.60 -15.34
CA ASN A 50 12.72 -3.23 -15.39
C ASN A 50 11.63 -2.17 -15.20
N PRO A 51 10.77 -2.27 -14.17
CA PRO A 51 9.61 -1.39 -14.01
C PRO A 51 10.05 0.04 -13.72
N LYS A 52 9.35 1.00 -14.32
CA LYS A 52 9.55 2.43 -14.08
C LYS A 52 8.20 3.13 -13.97
N TYR A 53 8.08 4.04 -13.02
CA TYR A 53 6.89 4.88 -12.92
C TYR A 53 6.85 5.88 -14.09
N ILE A 54 5.68 5.98 -14.72
CA ILE A 54 5.32 7.07 -15.64
C ILE A 54 4.51 8.12 -14.88
N LYS A 55 3.53 7.67 -14.06
CA LYS A 55 2.60 8.55 -13.36
C LYS A 55 2.17 7.94 -12.04
N LYS A 56 1.88 8.81 -11.05
CA LYS A 56 1.32 8.46 -9.75
C LYS A 56 0.26 9.50 -9.40
N GLU A 57 -0.93 9.07 -9.00
CA GLU A 57 -2.05 9.95 -8.70
C GLU A 57 -2.79 9.48 -7.45
N VAL A 58 -3.41 10.42 -6.79
CA VAL A 58 -4.22 10.24 -5.58
C VAL A 58 -3.44 9.53 -4.47
N GLU A 59 -2.72 10.35 -3.69
CA GLU A 59 -2.00 9.86 -2.51
C GLU A 59 -2.96 9.28 -1.47
N ILE A 60 -2.61 8.13 -0.93
CA ILE A 60 -3.37 7.41 0.09
C ILE A 60 -2.47 6.92 1.22
N MET A 61 -3.08 6.62 2.36
CA MET A 61 -2.45 5.84 3.43
C MET A 61 -2.93 4.40 3.35
N TYR A 62 -2.01 3.45 3.40
CA TYR A 62 -2.34 2.03 3.34
C TYR A 62 -1.57 1.25 4.42
N GLY A 63 -2.20 0.21 4.98
CA GLY A 63 -1.55 -0.70 5.94
C GLY A 63 -0.89 -1.85 5.21
N GLU A 64 0.43 -1.98 5.28
CA GLU A 64 1.19 -3.01 4.59
C GLU A 64 1.91 -3.95 5.55
N GLY A 65 1.99 -5.22 5.17
CA GLY A 65 2.96 -6.18 5.66
C GLY A 65 4.05 -6.41 4.62
N CYS A 66 5.16 -7.04 5.02
CA CYS A 66 6.23 -7.42 4.11
C CYS A 66 6.80 -8.78 4.52
N LEU A 67 7.05 -9.66 3.53
CA LEU A 67 7.65 -10.98 3.77
C LEU A 67 9.05 -10.89 4.40
N SER A 68 9.79 -9.79 4.14
CA SER A 68 11.08 -9.51 4.74
C SER A 68 10.98 -9.03 6.21
N TYR A 69 9.80 -8.60 6.65
CA TYR A 69 9.53 -8.11 8.01
C TYR A 69 8.28 -8.79 8.58
N PRO A 70 8.34 -10.09 8.91
CA PRO A 70 7.19 -10.84 9.36
C PRO A 70 6.61 -10.26 10.66
N ASN A 71 5.29 -10.36 10.81
CA ASN A 71 4.53 -9.86 11.97
C ASN A 71 4.56 -8.34 12.18
N GLN A 72 4.97 -7.57 11.17
CA GLN A 72 4.89 -6.12 11.19
C GLN A 72 3.83 -5.63 10.21
N ALA A 73 2.96 -4.73 10.69
CA ALA A 73 2.03 -3.99 9.86
C ALA A 73 2.32 -2.50 10.02
N ILE A 74 2.71 -1.85 8.93
CA ILE A 74 3.13 -0.45 8.93
C ILE A 74 2.20 0.35 8.03
N ARG A 75 1.80 1.54 8.49
CA ARG A 75 1.07 2.49 7.64
C ARG A 75 2.05 3.23 6.76
N THR A 76 1.85 3.10 5.47
CA THR A 76 2.72 3.66 4.44
C THR A 76 1.98 4.68 3.57
N LYS A 77 2.75 5.52 2.92
CA LYS A 77 2.28 6.46 1.92
C LYS A 77 2.36 5.81 0.54
N ARG A 78 1.21 5.69 -0.13
CA ARG A 78 1.07 5.06 -1.44
C ARG A 78 0.24 5.94 -2.38
N TYR A 79 0.07 5.47 -3.61
CA TYR A 79 -0.79 6.09 -4.59
C TYR A 79 -1.90 5.11 -5.00
N ARG A 80 -3.14 5.61 -5.07
CA ARG A 80 -4.27 4.80 -5.52
C ARG A 80 -4.12 4.39 -6.98
N ASP A 81 -3.65 5.32 -7.81
CA ASP A 81 -3.52 5.14 -9.24
C ASP A 81 -2.07 5.29 -9.66
N VAL A 82 -1.57 4.31 -10.43
CA VAL A 82 -0.20 4.32 -10.95
C VAL A 82 -0.17 3.92 -12.41
N VAL A 83 0.71 4.53 -13.17
CA VAL A 83 1.08 4.09 -14.52
C VAL A 83 2.54 3.70 -14.49
N ILE A 84 2.83 2.47 -14.89
CA ILE A 84 4.19 1.93 -14.95
C ILE A 84 4.52 1.50 -16.37
N LYS A 85 5.78 1.62 -16.74
CA LYS A 85 6.35 1.02 -17.97
C LYS A 85 7.24 -0.14 -17.58
N THR A 86 7.20 -1.21 -18.34
CA THR A 86 8.07 -2.38 -18.18
C THR A 86 8.81 -2.66 -19.50
N ALA A 87 9.82 -3.53 -19.47
CA ALA A 87 10.52 -3.95 -20.67
C ALA A 87 9.64 -4.79 -21.64
N GLN A 88 8.49 -5.30 -21.15
CA GLN A 88 7.57 -6.14 -21.91
C GLN A 88 6.60 -5.34 -22.79
N SER A 89 6.46 -4.03 -22.58
CA SER A 89 5.52 -3.19 -23.32
C SER A 89 6.05 -1.78 -23.49
N GLU A 90 5.92 -1.24 -24.68
CA GLU A 90 6.24 0.16 -24.98
C GLU A 90 5.19 1.12 -24.41
N SER A 91 3.94 0.66 -24.31
CA SER A 91 2.85 1.40 -23.66
C SER A 91 2.88 1.19 -22.13
N GLY A 92 2.47 2.21 -21.37
CA GLY A 92 2.35 2.09 -19.94
C GLY A 92 1.18 1.19 -19.53
N TRP A 93 1.32 0.50 -18.41
CA TRP A 93 0.25 -0.25 -17.75
C TRP A 93 -0.38 0.63 -16.66
N TYR A 94 -1.70 0.73 -16.68
CA TYR A 94 -2.47 1.51 -15.72
C TYR A 94 -3.13 0.61 -14.68
N PHE A 95 -2.84 0.91 -13.41
CA PHE A 95 -3.44 0.25 -12.25
C PHE A 95 -4.16 1.28 -11.41
N SER A 96 -5.41 1.03 -11.09
CA SER A 96 -6.25 1.94 -10.34
C SER A 96 -7.04 1.22 -9.26
N GLY A 97 -6.91 1.70 -8.03
CA GLY A 97 -7.74 1.32 -6.90
C GLY A 97 -9.01 2.17 -6.77
N ALA A 98 -9.41 2.89 -7.81
CA ALA A 98 -10.66 3.65 -7.77
C ALA A 98 -11.86 2.72 -7.56
N GLU A 99 -12.79 3.17 -6.72
CA GLU A 99 -14.07 2.47 -6.54
C GLU A 99 -14.83 2.40 -7.88
N ILE A 100 -15.39 1.23 -8.17
CA ILE A 100 -16.31 1.08 -9.29
C ILE A 100 -17.66 1.59 -8.80
N PRO A 101 -18.25 2.64 -9.41
CA PRO A 101 -19.55 3.12 -9.00
C PRO A 101 -20.56 1.97 -8.99
N ALA A 102 -21.25 1.78 -7.86
CA ALA A 102 -22.32 0.82 -7.76
C ALA A 102 -23.50 1.34 -8.58
N ASP A 103 -24.05 0.49 -9.43
CA ASP A 103 -25.36 0.75 -10.00
C ASP A 103 -26.41 0.37 -8.95
N GLU A 104 -26.94 1.35 -8.24
CA GLU A 104 -27.91 1.15 -7.15
C GLU A 104 -29.22 0.47 -7.61
N SER A 105 -29.46 0.38 -8.92
CA SER A 105 -30.60 -0.33 -9.49
C SER A 105 -30.46 -1.84 -9.48
N ARG A 106 -29.24 -2.35 -9.20
CA ARG A 106 -28.92 -3.76 -9.18
C ARG A 106 -28.74 -4.26 -7.74
N GLY A 107 -29.24 -5.45 -7.44
CA GLY A 107 -29.33 -5.99 -6.08
C GLY A 107 -28.05 -6.00 -5.25
N SER A 108 -28.18 -6.13 -3.94
CA SER A 108 -27.11 -6.02 -2.93
C SER A 108 -25.85 -6.86 -3.20
N TRP A 109 -25.98 -8.04 -3.82
CA TRP A 109 -24.87 -8.93 -4.17
C TRP A 109 -23.91 -8.34 -5.21
N GLU A 110 -24.41 -7.52 -6.14
CA GLU A 110 -23.57 -6.86 -7.14
C GLU A 110 -22.75 -5.71 -6.53
N VAL A 111 -23.34 -5.02 -5.56
CA VAL A 111 -22.64 -3.98 -4.79
C VAL A 111 -21.48 -4.58 -3.99
N GLU A 112 -21.71 -5.71 -3.31
CA GLU A 112 -20.66 -6.42 -2.55
C GLU A 112 -19.54 -6.94 -3.47
N ARG A 113 -19.89 -7.50 -4.64
CA ARG A 113 -18.90 -7.97 -5.61
C ARG A 113 -18.04 -6.84 -6.13
N LYS A 114 -18.63 -5.70 -6.52
CA LYS A 114 -17.90 -4.54 -7.01
C LYS A 114 -16.97 -3.94 -5.93
N LYS A 115 -17.41 -3.92 -4.68
CA LYS A 115 -16.56 -3.49 -3.57
C LYS A 115 -15.35 -4.40 -3.41
N LYS A 116 -15.54 -5.71 -3.43
CA LYS A 116 -14.44 -6.69 -3.37
C LYS A 116 -13.46 -6.53 -4.52
N ASP A 117 -13.96 -6.32 -5.74
CA ASP A 117 -13.13 -6.09 -6.93
C ASP A 117 -12.33 -4.77 -6.82
N SER A 118 -12.91 -3.73 -6.24
CA SER A 118 -12.23 -2.46 -5.97
C SER A 118 -11.13 -2.61 -4.92
N ASP A 119 -11.39 -3.36 -3.84
CA ASP A 119 -10.41 -3.64 -2.78
C ASP A 119 -9.21 -4.44 -3.33
N LEU A 120 -9.47 -5.45 -4.17
CA LEU A 120 -8.41 -6.24 -4.81
C LEU A 120 -7.56 -5.41 -5.77
N ARG A 121 -8.18 -4.53 -6.55
CA ARG A 121 -7.43 -3.64 -7.45
C ARG A 121 -6.60 -2.61 -6.69
N LEU A 122 -7.11 -2.09 -5.57
CA LEU A 122 -6.34 -1.22 -4.70
C LEU A 122 -5.14 -1.97 -4.10
N LEU A 123 -5.35 -3.19 -3.61
CA LEU A 123 -4.29 -4.05 -3.11
C LEU A 123 -3.24 -4.33 -4.18
N GLU A 124 -3.65 -4.61 -5.41
CA GLU A 124 -2.74 -4.82 -6.56
C GLU A 124 -1.90 -3.58 -6.85
N SER A 125 -2.53 -2.39 -6.94
CA SER A 125 -1.81 -1.12 -7.13
C SER A 125 -0.78 -0.87 -6.03
N VAL A 126 -1.13 -1.15 -4.76
CA VAL A 126 -0.21 -1.02 -3.63
C VAL A 126 0.90 -2.07 -3.69
N CYS A 127 0.58 -3.33 -3.99
CA CYS A 127 1.56 -4.41 -4.10
C CYS A 127 2.60 -4.12 -5.20
N ILE A 128 2.18 -3.64 -6.36
CA ILE A 128 3.10 -3.20 -7.43
C ILE A 128 4.08 -2.14 -6.92
N GLN A 129 3.61 -1.17 -6.15
CA GLN A 129 4.46 -0.13 -5.59
C GLN A 129 5.43 -0.69 -4.54
N HIS A 130 4.99 -1.66 -3.75
CA HIS A 130 5.79 -2.36 -2.76
C HIS A 130 6.96 -3.11 -3.42
N GLU A 131 6.68 -3.88 -4.48
CA GLU A 131 7.71 -4.64 -5.18
C GLU A 131 8.69 -3.71 -5.93
N ILE A 132 8.22 -2.61 -6.52
CA ILE A 132 9.10 -1.62 -7.14
C ILE A 132 9.98 -0.93 -6.08
N ASP A 133 9.48 -0.69 -4.88
CA ASP A 133 10.28 -0.17 -3.78
C ASP A 133 11.40 -1.14 -3.41
N HIS A 134 11.13 -2.44 -3.26
CA HIS A 134 12.16 -3.45 -3.02
C HIS A 134 13.25 -3.43 -4.09
N LEU A 135 12.88 -3.38 -5.36
CA LEU A 135 13.83 -3.29 -6.48
C LEU A 135 14.74 -2.04 -6.39
N ASN A 136 14.28 -0.98 -5.73
CA ASN A 136 15.05 0.24 -5.51
C ASN A 136 15.73 0.30 -4.14
N GLY A 137 15.74 -0.80 -3.37
CA GLY A 137 16.32 -0.85 -2.03
C GLY A 137 15.51 -0.11 -0.97
N ILE A 138 14.23 0.20 -1.23
CA ILE A 138 13.32 0.89 -0.33
C ILE A 138 12.46 -0.15 0.40
N THR A 139 12.30 0.02 1.70
CA THR A 139 11.49 -0.86 2.55
C THR A 139 10.21 -0.18 3.00
N ILE A 140 9.29 -0.94 3.62
CA ILE A 140 8.07 -0.39 4.23
C ILE A 140 8.38 0.63 5.33
N HIS A 141 9.52 0.50 6.02
CA HIS A 141 9.96 1.44 7.06
C HIS A 141 10.34 2.81 6.49
N ASP A 142 10.90 2.85 5.27
CA ASP A 142 11.23 4.09 4.58
C ASP A 142 9.98 4.85 4.12
N ARG A 143 8.85 4.14 4.01
CA ARG A 143 7.54 4.69 3.64
C ARG A 143 6.62 4.94 4.83
N GLU A 144 7.07 4.63 6.05
CA GLU A 144 6.26 4.75 7.26
C GLU A 144 5.78 6.18 7.50
N ILE A 145 4.47 6.30 7.74
CA ILE A 145 3.86 7.55 8.18
C ILE A 145 3.91 7.58 9.71
N LYS A 146 4.83 8.37 10.25
CA LYS A 146 4.88 8.67 11.68
C LYS A 146 3.73 9.63 12.01
N LEU A 147 2.67 9.11 12.62
CA LEU A 147 1.62 9.95 13.17
C LEU A 147 2.20 10.72 14.34
N GLU A 148 2.25 12.05 14.25
CA GLU A 148 2.53 12.85 15.43
C GLU A 148 1.47 12.55 16.50
N PRO A 149 1.87 12.38 17.77
CA PRO A 149 0.90 12.16 18.84
C PRO A 149 -0.03 13.38 18.87
N THR A 150 -1.31 13.16 18.63
CA THR A 150 -2.35 14.17 18.78
C THR A 150 -2.24 14.69 20.19
N LYS A 151 -1.93 15.99 20.37
CA LYS A 151 -2.01 16.65 21.68
C LYS A 151 -3.45 16.51 22.14
N VAL A 152 -3.71 15.52 23.00
CA VAL A 152 -5.00 15.43 23.68
C VAL A 152 -5.06 16.64 24.60
N GLU A 153 -5.80 17.65 24.20
CA GLU A 153 -6.12 18.75 25.12
C GLU A 153 -6.81 18.14 26.34
N LYS A 154 -6.12 18.21 27.49
CA LYS A 154 -6.72 17.76 28.73
C LYS A 154 -8.00 18.58 28.99
N LYS A 155 -9.15 17.93 28.86
CA LYS A 155 -10.41 18.57 29.26
C LYS A 155 -10.26 19.03 30.71
N VAL A 156 -10.36 20.34 30.94
CA VAL A 156 -10.27 20.93 32.28
C VAL A 156 -11.42 20.38 33.11
N GLY A 157 -11.07 19.70 34.20
CA GLY A 157 -12.04 19.13 35.13
C GLY A 157 -12.74 20.25 35.94
N ARG A 158 -13.95 19.97 36.45
CA ARG A 158 -14.72 20.92 37.25
C ARG A 158 -13.95 21.48 38.47
N ASN A 159 -13.06 20.70 39.04
CA ASN A 159 -12.29 21.06 40.24
C ASN A 159 -10.87 21.56 39.92
N ASP A 160 -10.44 21.53 38.67
CA ASP A 160 -9.13 22.02 38.27
C ASP A 160 -9.07 23.58 38.34
N PRO A 161 -7.86 24.16 38.42
CA PRO A 161 -7.71 25.61 38.29
C PRO A 161 -8.31 26.10 36.96
N CYS A 162 -9.04 27.22 37.05
CA CYS A 162 -9.67 27.77 35.85
C CYS A 162 -8.61 28.26 34.85
N PRO A 163 -8.71 27.88 33.56
CA PRO A 163 -7.75 28.29 32.53
C PRO A 163 -7.71 29.80 32.27
N CYS A 164 -8.69 30.56 32.75
CA CYS A 164 -8.70 32.02 32.67
C CYS A 164 -7.67 32.72 33.61
N GLY A 165 -6.91 31.98 34.41
CA GLY A 165 -5.90 32.54 35.31
C GLY A 165 -6.43 33.16 36.60
N SER A 166 -7.74 33.04 36.91
CA SER A 166 -8.35 33.65 38.08
C SER A 166 -7.98 32.99 39.43
N GLY A 167 -7.25 31.85 39.40
CA GLY A 167 -6.92 31.06 40.60
C GLY A 167 -8.11 30.32 41.24
N LYS A 168 -9.33 30.49 40.72
CA LYS A 168 -10.55 29.80 41.18
C LYS A 168 -10.71 28.44 40.49
N LYS A 169 -11.43 27.51 41.15
CA LYS A 169 -11.81 26.24 40.49
C LYS A 169 -12.71 26.50 39.30
N HIS A 170 -12.53 25.77 38.19
CA HIS A 170 -13.25 25.95 36.94
C HIS A 170 -14.77 26.00 37.11
N LYS A 171 -15.35 25.12 37.96
CA LYS A 171 -16.79 25.11 38.29
C LYS A 171 -17.29 26.38 39.04
N LYS A 172 -16.41 27.19 39.56
CA LYS A 172 -16.74 28.42 40.28
C LYS A 172 -16.34 29.68 39.50
N CYS A 173 -15.95 29.55 38.23
CA CYS A 173 -15.43 30.63 37.42
C CYS A 173 -16.05 30.66 36.03
N CYS A 174 -15.68 29.71 35.15
CA CYS A 174 -16.04 29.73 33.74
C CYS A 174 -16.84 28.49 33.27
N LEU A 175 -17.38 27.70 34.17
CA LEU A 175 -18.26 26.55 33.87
C LEU A 175 -19.72 26.92 34.10
#